data_add117502410fd1ce5f179dc974d52fa
#
_entry.id   add117502410fd1ce5f179dc974d52fa
#
_cell.length_a   1.000
_cell.length_b   1.000
_cell.length_c   1.000
_cell.angle_alpha   90.00
_cell.angle_beta   90.00
_cell.angle_gamma   90.00
#
_symmetry.space_group_name_H-M   'P 1'
#
loop_
_entity.id
_entity.type
_entity.pdbx_description
1 polymer ?
#
loop_
_entity_poly.entity_id
_entity_poly.type
_entity_poly.pdbx_seq_one_letter_code
_entity_poly.pdbx_strand_id
1 'polypeptide(L)'
;AGNVATQPKKLSNVHLTYRVTVNLVGPGIIMLPANLSQGGATSRLPWGVTAVGSMAIAYGFAQAGIFNQRPGGMSAYAEEAYGKPGFFLVFYLYFFSLAIGNVAIAISAVGYLATFFPRLASTPIMTCIGVIALLWLTTVANFGGPSVTGKIGSITVWGVIIPVGFLSFGGWLWFSSETFAAAWNPHGLSTGEGMVSSIA
;
A
#
# COMPACT_ATOMS: atom_id res chain seq x y z
N ALA A 1 8.81 42.85 19.35
CA ALA A 1 8.78 42.23 18.03
C ALA A 1 8.18 40.83 18.21
N GLY A 2 6.86 40.71 17.94
CA GLY A 2 6.14 39.47 18.10
C GLY A 2 6.47 38.50 16.95
N ASN A 3 6.92 37.32 17.31
CA ASN A 3 7.02 36.18 16.41
C ASN A 3 5.60 35.83 15.90
N VAL A 4 5.28 36.22 14.69
CA VAL A 4 4.12 35.73 13.97
C VAL A 4 4.44 34.28 13.60
N ALA A 5 3.98 33.35 14.42
CA ALA A 5 3.99 31.93 14.07
C ALA A 5 3.22 31.79 12.77
N THR A 6 3.94 31.55 11.67
CA THR A 6 3.37 31.25 10.37
C THR A 6 2.45 30.04 10.53
N GLN A 7 1.15 30.25 10.47
CA GLN A 7 0.17 29.19 10.50
C GLN A 7 0.49 28.19 9.37
N PRO A 8 0.52 26.88 9.66
CA PRO A 8 0.80 25.91 8.63
C PRO A 8 -0.27 26.02 7.54
N LYS A 9 0.19 26.24 6.31
CA LYS A 9 -0.66 26.42 5.13
C LYS A 9 -1.62 25.22 5.05
N LYS A 10 -2.92 25.45 5.24
CA LYS A 10 -3.94 24.39 5.15
C LYS A 10 -3.82 23.73 3.79
N LEU A 11 -3.47 22.45 3.78
CA LEU A 11 -3.43 21.64 2.55
C LEU A 11 -4.85 21.53 2.01
N SER A 12 -5.03 21.73 0.71
CA SER A 12 -6.29 21.45 0.04
C SER A 12 -6.63 19.96 0.17
N ASN A 13 -7.91 19.63 0.28
CA ASN A 13 -8.39 18.25 0.35
C ASN A 13 -7.83 17.37 -0.79
N VAL A 14 -7.70 17.94 -1.98
CA VAL A 14 -7.10 17.27 -3.14
C VAL A 14 -5.62 16.91 -2.89
N HIS A 15 -4.84 17.82 -2.33
CA HIS A 15 -3.44 17.57 -1.98
C HIS A 15 -3.28 16.53 -0.88
N LEU A 16 -4.19 16.53 0.10
CA LEU A 16 -4.20 15.55 1.16
C LEU A 16 -4.54 14.15 0.61
N THR A 17 -5.60 14.06 -0.18
CA THR A 17 -6.01 12.80 -0.84
C THR A 17 -4.88 12.24 -1.70
N TYR A 18 -4.23 13.09 -2.50
CA TYR A 18 -3.09 12.68 -3.31
C TYR A 18 -1.95 12.10 -2.46
N ARG A 19 -1.56 12.76 -1.37
CA ARG A 19 -0.51 12.27 -0.47
C ARG A 19 -0.87 10.94 0.19
N VAL A 20 -2.12 10.78 0.62
CA VAL A 20 -2.60 9.52 1.21
C VAL A 20 -2.59 8.41 0.17
N THR A 21 -3.07 8.67 -1.04
CA THR A 21 -3.08 7.70 -2.15
C THR A 21 -1.66 7.24 -2.48
N VAL A 22 -0.70 8.17 -2.55
CA VAL A 22 0.73 7.85 -2.78
C VAL A 22 1.28 6.87 -1.75
N ASN A 23 0.94 7.06 -0.48
CA ASN A 23 1.40 6.18 0.60
C ASN A 23 0.69 4.82 0.60
N LEU A 24 -0.53 4.73 0.07
CA LEU A 24 -1.30 3.48 -0.03
C LEU A 24 -0.93 2.65 -1.26
N VAL A 25 -0.42 3.29 -2.31
CA VAL A 25 0.05 2.59 -3.53
C VAL A 25 1.36 1.87 -3.22
N GLY A 26 1.24 0.61 -2.84
CA GLY A 26 2.37 -0.28 -2.59
C GLY A 26 2.61 -1.25 -3.75
N PRO A 27 3.59 -2.15 -3.63
CA PRO A 27 3.91 -3.16 -4.66
C PRO A 27 2.73 -4.12 -4.94
N GLY A 28 1.80 -4.25 -4.01
CA GLY A 28 0.60 -5.05 -4.17
C GLY A 28 -0.25 -4.68 -5.37
N ILE A 29 -0.32 -3.39 -5.73
CA ILE A 29 -1.15 -2.94 -6.86
C ILE A 29 -0.69 -3.54 -8.21
N ILE A 30 0.60 -3.86 -8.34
CA ILE A 30 1.18 -4.45 -9.55
C ILE A 30 1.05 -5.97 -9.53
N MET A 31 1.24 -6.61 -8.36
CA MET A 31 1.15 -8.07 -8.22
C MET A 31 -0.29 -8.58 -8.15
N LEU A 32 -1.21 -7.77 -7.64
CA LEU A 32 -2.58 -8.17 -7.37
C LEU A 32 -3.31 -8.66 -8.62
N PRO A 33 -3.27 -8.00 -9.79
CA PRO A 33 -3.92 -8.50 -10.99
C PRO A 33 -3.41 -9.88 -11.42
N ALA A 34 -2.10 -10.13 -11.30
CA ALA A 34 -1.49 -11.41 -11.64
C ALA A 34 -1.93 -12.53 -10.67
N ASN A 35 -1.98 -12.24 -9.37
CA ASN A 35 -2.42 -13.20 -8.36
C ASN A 35 -3.93 -13.46 -8.47
N LEU A 36 -4.75 -12.44 -8.67
CA LEU A 36 -6.19 -12.57 -8.82
C LEU A 36 -6.58 -13.31 -10.11
N SER A 37 -5.78 -13.19 -11.18
CA SER A 37 -6.04 -13.91 -12.43
C SER A 37 -5.96 -15.42 -12.25
N GLN A 38 -5.15 -15.92 -11.31
CA GLN A 38 -5.08 -17.36 -10.98
C GLN A 38 -6.36 -17.87 -10.34
N GLY A 39 -7.05 -17.06 -9.55
CA GLY A 39 -8.35 -17.38 -8.96
C GLY A 39 -9.55 -17.24 -9.91
N GLY A 40 -9.29 -16.74 -11.12
CA GLY A 40 -10.34 -16.48 -12.11
C GLY A 40 -11.16 -15.23 -11.80
N ALA A 41 -12.27 -15.09 -12.54
CA ALA A 41 -13.12 -13.91 -12.44
C ALA A 41 -13.92 -13.83 -11.12
N THR A 42 -14.05 -14.94 -10.39
CA THR A 42 -14.71 -15.00 -9.07
C THR A 42 -13.94 -14.25 -7.99
N SER A 43 -12.62 -14.09 -8.15
CA SER A 43 -11.76 -13.32 -7.20
C SER A 43 -12.14 -11.84 -7.07
N ARG A 44 -13.00 -11.32 -7.93
CA ARG A 44 -13.56 -9.95 -7.80
C ARG A 44 -14.55 -9.80 -6.64
N LEU A 45 -15.24 -10.88 -6.24
CA LEU A 45 -16.18 -10.84 -5.13
C LEU A 45 -15.50 -10.54 -3.79
N PRO A 46 -14.43 -11.27 -3.38
CA PRO A 46 -13.63 -10.93 -2.20
C PRO A 46 -13.08 -9.48 -2.25
N TRP A 47 -12.72 -9.02 -3.43
CA TRP A 47 -12.22 -7.65 -3.61
C TRP A 47 -13.26 -6.59 -3.26
N GLY A 48 -14.50 -6.80 -3.69
CA GLY A 48 -15.62 -5.94 -3.32
C GLY A 48 -15.85 -5.92 -1.81
N VAL A 49 -15.82 -7.08 -1.16
CA VAL A 49 -15.97 -7.20 0.30
C VAL A 49 -14.83 -6.48 1.02
N THR A 50 -13.59 -6.70 0.58
CA THR A 50 -12.41 -6.03 1.15
C THR A 50 -12.46 -4.51 0.98
N ALA A 51 -12.93 -4.03 -0.17
CA ALA A 51 -13.09 -2.59 -0.42
C ALA A 51 -14.10 -1.96 0.55
N VAL A 52 -15.26 -2.60 0.75
CA VAL A 52 -16.27 -2.12 1.71
C VAL A 52 -15.73 -2.16 3.15
N GLY A 53 -15.05 -3.24 3.53
CA GLY A 53 -14.41 -3.37 4.84
C GLY A 53 -13.35 -2.29 5.07
N SER A 54 -12.51 -2.03 4.09
CA SER A 54 -11.49 -0.96 4.15
C SER A 54 -12.11 0.43 4.27
N MET A 55 -13.21 0.69 3.56
CA MET A 55 -13.95 1.95 3.68
C MET A 55 -14.56 2.12 5.09
N ALA A 56 -15.10 1.07 5.68
CA ALA A 56 -15.63 1.10 7.04
C ALA A 56 -14.53 1.42 8.07
N ILE A 57 -13.35 0.79 7.93
CA ILE A 57 -12.20 1.07 8.78
C ILE A 57 -11.72 2.52 8.59
N ALA A 58 -11.60 2.98 7.36
CA ALA A 58 -11.20 4.36 7.05
C ALA A 58 -12.18 5.38 7.64
N TYR A 59 -13.47 5.09 7.57
CA TYR A 59 -14.50 5.93 8.20
C TYR A 59 -14.36 5.98 9.72
N GLY A 60 -14.11 4.84 10.37
CA GLY A 60 -13.84 4.78 11.81
C GLY A 60 -12.65 5.64 12.22
N PHE A 61 -11.53 5.55 11.49
CA PHE A 61 -10.37 6.41 11.75
C PHE A 61 -10.63 7.89 11.46
N ALA A 62 -11.43 8.20 10.43
CA ALA A 62 -11.81 9.58 10.14
C ALA A 62 -12.62 10.19 11.30
N GLN A 63 -13.57 9.44 11.87
CA GLN A 63 -14.32 9.88 13.06
C GLN A 63 -13.41 10.06 14.26
N ALA A 64 -12.52 9.11 14.55
CA ALA A 64 -11.54 9.24 15.62
C ALA A 64 -10.67 10.49 15.47
N GLY A 65 -10.27 10.82 14.23
CA GLY A 65 -9.49 12.04 13.93
C GLY A 65 -10.27 13.34 14.10
N ILE A 66 -11.60 13.33 14.02
CA ILE A 66 -12.44 14.51 14.32
C ILE A 66 -12.46 14.76 15.83
N PHE A 67 -12.57 13.70 16.64
CA PHE A 67 -12.61 13.83 18.10
C PHE A 67 -11.24 14.15 18.69
N ASN A 68 -10.17 13.57 18.17
CA ASN A 68 -8.83 13.76 18.70
C ASN A 68 -7.89 14.31 17.62
N GLN A 69 -7.58 15.61 17.73
CA GLN A 69 -6.69 16.31 16.80
C GLN A 69 -5.22 16.37 17.29
N ARG A 70 -4.88 15.60 18.35
CA ARG A 70 -3.50 15.57 18.86
C ARG A 70 -2.58 14.86 17.86
N PRO A 71 -1.32 15.30 17.73
CA PRO A 71 -0.34 14.58 16.96
C PRO A 71 -0.05 13.22 17.61
N GLY A 72 0.01 12.15 16.82
CA GLY A 72 0.25 10.79 17.30
C GLY A 72 -0.60 9.72 16.59
N GLY A 73 -1.60 10.12 15.83
CA GLY A 73 -2.45 9.21 15.05
C GLY A 73 -3.10 8.13 15.90
N MET A 74 -2.99 6.87 15.50
CA MET A 74 -3.63 5.73 16.19
C MET A 74 -3.22 5.61 17.67
N SER A 75 -1.98 5.96 17.99
CA SER A 75 -1.50 5.90 19.39
C SER A 75 -2.18 6.94 20.28
N ALA A 76 -2.44 8.14 19.74
CA ALA A 76 -3.17 9.18 20.45
C ALA A 76 -4.64 8.80 20.70
N TYR A 77 -5.27 8.12 19.73
CA TYR A 77 -6.64 7.61 19.90
C TYR A 77 -6.71 6.52 20.99
N ALA A 78 -5.70 5.64 21.01
CA ALA A 78 -5.60 4.62 22.05
C ALA A 78 -5.30 5.19 23.43
N GLU A 79 -4.56 6.31 23.52
CA GLU A 79 -4.33 7.02 24.79
C GLU A 79 -5.63 7.56 25.37
N GLU A 80 -6.50 8.10 24.53
CA GLU A 80 -7.77 8.64 24.97
C GLU A 80 -8.72 7.57 25.52
N ALA A 81 -8.70 6.37 24.88
CA ALA A 81 -9.56 5.26 25.28
C ALA A 81 -9.01 4.46 26.47
N TYR A 82 -7.69 4.25 26.54
CA TYR A 82 -7.05 3.31 27.47
C TYR A 82 -5.91 3.95 28.30
N GLY A 83 -5.70 5.26 28.18
CA GLY A 83 -4.62 5.97 28.85
C GLY A 83 -3.22 5.64 28.32
N LYS A 84 -2.18 5.97 29.08
CA LYS A 84 -0.77 5.76 28.70
C LYS A 84 -0.40 4.33 28.29
N PRO A 85 -0.92 3.27 28.94
CA PRO A 85 -0.65 1.90 28.49
C PRO A 85 -1.17 1.63 27.07
N GLY A 86 -2.33 2.16 26.72
CA GLY A 86 -2.90 2.07 25.38
C GLY A 86 -2.03 2.76 24.34
N PHE A 87 -1.56 3.96 24.63
CA PHE A 87 -0.61 4.67 23.78
C PHE A 87 0.64 3.84 23.50
N PHE A 88 1.29 3.35 24.58
CA PHE A 88 2.53 2.59 24.46
C PHE A 88 2.35 1.30 23.65
N LEU A 89 1.30 0.54 23.92
CA LEU A 89 1.02 -0.71 23.23
C LEU A 89 0.81 -0.50 21.72
N VAL A 90 -0.05 0.46 21.37
CA VAL A 90 -0.35 0.74 19.95
C VAL A 90 0.86 1.32 19.23
N PHE A 91 1.61 2.23 19.88
CA PHE A 91 2.84 2.78 19.31
C PHE A 91 3.88 1.68 19.03
N TYR A 92 4.08 0.78 20.00
CA TYR A 92 5.02 -0.33 19.89
C TYR A 92 4.64 -1.28 18.75
N LEU A 93 3.39 -1.74 18.73
CA LEU A 93 2.89 -2.63 17.68
C LEU A 93 2.95 -1.99 16.30
N TYR A 94 2.62 -0.71 16.20
CA TYR A 94 2.67 0.04 14.95
C TYR A 94 4.10 0.20 14.44
N PHE A 95 5.05 0.49 15.34
CA PHE A 95 6.46 0.59 14.99
C PHE A 95 6.99 -0.72 14.38
N PHE A 96 6.72 -1.85 15.03
CA PHE A 96 7.16 -3.15 14.50
C PHE A 96 6.44 -3.52 13.20
N SER A 97 5.16 -3.23 13.10
CA SER A 97 4.39 -3.45 11.87
C SER A 97 5.00 -2.67 10.69
N LEU A 98 5.35 -1.41 10.89
CA LEU A 98 6.02 -0.61 9.86
C LEU A 98 7.41 -1.13 9.52
N ALA A 99 8.19 -1.53 10.52
CA ALA A 99 9.53 -2.07 10.29
C ALA A 99 9.49 -3.35 9.44
N ILE A 100 8.63 -4.30 9.81
CA ILE A 100 8.43 -5.55 9.06
C ILE A 100 7.85 -5.27 7.67
N GLY A 101 6.86 -4.37 7.58
CA GLY A 101 6.25 -3.97 6.32
C GLY A 101 7.24 -3.37 5.34
N ASN A 102 8.15 -2.50 5.80
CA ASN A 102 9.20 -1.92 4.96
C ASN A 102 10.17 -2.98 4.42
N VAL A 103 10.52 -3.97 5.23
CA VAL A 103 11.36 -5.10 4.78
C VAL A 103 10.62 -5.92 3.71
N ALA A 104 9.35 -6.22 3.91
CA ALA A 104 8.53 -6.95 2.93
C ALA A 104 8.43 -6.21 1.59
N ILE A 105 8.24 -4.88 1.64
CA ILE A 105 8.24 -4.02 0.44
C ILE A 105 9.60 -4.06 -0.26
N ALA A 106 10.70 -3.98 0.50
CA ALA A 106 12.05 -4.04 -0.07
C ALA A 106 12.35 -5.39 -0.73
N ILE A 107 11.91 -6.50 -0.13
CA ILE A 107 12.03 -7.85 -0.72
C ILE A 107 11.27 -7.91 -2.06
N SER A 108 10.04 -7.41 -2.08
CA SER A 108 9.24 -7.36 -3.30
C SER A 108 9.92 -6.52 -4.39
N ALA A 109 10.47 -5.36 -4.03
CA ALA A 109 11.18 -4.49 -4.96
C ALA A 109 12.43 -5.15 -5.55
N VAL A 110 13.20 -5.87 -4.72
CA VAL A 110 14.37 -6.64 -5.19
C VAL A 110 13.92 -7.79 -6.11
N GLY A 111 12.79 -8.44 -5.81
CA GLY A 111 12.19 -9.44 -6.68
C GLY A 111 11.87 -8.90 -8.09
N TYR A 112 11.33 -7.68 -8.18
CA TYR A 112 11.11 -7.01 -9.48
C TYR A 112 12.42 -6.64 -10.17
N LEU A 113 13.40 -6.11 -9.43
CA LEU A 113 14.72 -5.80 -9.98
C LEU A 113 15.43 -7.03 -10.52
N ALA A 114 15.19 -8.19 -9.95
CA ALA A 114 15.75 -9.45 -10.41
C ALA A 114 15.30 -9.85 -11.81
N THR A 115 14.18 -9.33 -12.30
CA THR A 115 13.74 -9.50 -13.68
C THR A 115 14.73 -8.86 -14.66
N PHE A 116 15.34 -7.73 -14.28
CA PHE A 116 16.36 -7.04 -15.09
C PHE A 116 17.76 -7.50 -14.74
N PHE A 117 18.00 -7.88 -13.48
CA PHE A 117 19.29 -8.32 -12.95
C PHE A 117 19.16 -9.70 -12.28
N PRO A 118 19.17 -10.80 -13.05
CA PRO A 118 18.93 -12.15 -12.50
C PRO A 118 19.88 -12.57 -11.40
N ARG A 119 21.06 -11.96 -11.31
CA ARG A 119 22.05 -12.21 -10.24
C ARG A 119 21.51 -11.85 -8.86
N LEU A 120 20.57 -10.90 -8.73
CA LEU A 120 19.98 -10.49 -7.46
C LEU A 120 19.12 -11.60 -6.82
N ALA A 121 18.57 -12.51 -7.62
CA ALA A 121 17.78 -13.66 -7.16
C ALA A 121 18.55 -15.00 -7.24
N SER A 122 19.84 -14.98 -7.62
CA SER A 122 20.61 -16.21 -7.81
C SER A 122 20.83 -17.00 -6.52
N THR A 123 20.94 -16.31 -5.40
CA THR A 123 21.09 -16.90 -4.06
C THR A 123 20.35 -16.07 -3.01
N PRO A 124 19.86 -16.69 -1.90
CA PRO A 124 19.21 -15.96 -0.81
C PRO A 124 20.10 -14.83 -0.26
N ILE A 125 21.42 -15.02 -0.24
CA ILE A 125 22.39 -14.03 0.24
C ILE A 125 22.39 -12.80 -0.67
N MET A 126 22.36 -12.97 -1.99
CA MET A 126 22.31 -11.85 -2.94
C MET A 126 21.00 -11.08 -2.81
N THR A 127 19.89 -11.76 -2.60
CA THR A 127 18.60 -11.10 -2.30
C THR A 127 18.69 -10.28 -1.02
N CYS A 128 19.26 -10.83 0.06
CA CYS A 128 19.44 -10.08 1.32
C CYS A 128 20.33 -8.85 1.13
N ILE A 129 21.44 -8.96 0.40
CA ILE A 129 22.31 -7.83 0.12
C ILE A 129 21.55 -6.76 -0.67
N GLY A 130 20.79 -7.16 -1.70
CA GLY A 130 19.95 -6.25 -2.46
C GLY A 130 18.91 -5.52 -1.62
N VAL A 131 18.25 -6.22 -0.69
CA VAL A 131 17.27 -5.64 0.24
C VAL A 131 17.94 -4.63 1.18
N ILE A 132 19.08 -4.99 1.77
CA ILE A 132 19.83 -4.10 2.66
C ILE A 132 20.29 -2.86 1.89
N ALA A 133 20.85 -3.02 0.70
CA ALA A 133 21.28 -1.90 -0.14
C ALA A 133 20.13 -0.97 -0.50
N LEU A 134 18.95 -1.52 -0.84
CA LEU A 134 17.76 -0.73 -1.13
C LEU A 134 17.25 0.03 0.08
N LEU A 135 17.22 -0.60 1.27
CA LEU A 135 16.83 0.06 2.52
C LEU A 135 17.79 1.20 2.87
N TRP A 136 19.09 1.00 2.70
CA TRP A 136 20.08 2.06 2.91
C TRP A 136 19.93 3.19 1.89
N LEU A 137 19.72 2.86 0.63
CA LEU A 137 19.50 3.86 -0.43
C LEU A 137 18.29 4.75 -0.12
N THR A 138 17.16 4.14 0.27
CA THR A 138 15.96 4.90 0.65
C THR A 138 16.15 5.71 1.92
N THR A 139 16.91 5.18 2.89
CA THR A 139 17.25 5.91 4.12
C THR A 139 18.10 7.13 3.82
N VAL A 140 19.14 7.00 2.99
CA VAL A 140 19.98 8.12 2.57
C VAL A 140 19.19 9.16 1.78
N ALA A 141 18.30 8.71 0.87
CA ALA A 141 17.42 9.60 0.14
C ALA A 141 16.49 10.41 1.07
N ASN A 142 16.09 9.81 2.21
CA ASN A 142 15.25 10.48 3.19
C ASN A 142 15.98 11.59 3.97
N PHE A 143 17.31 11.55 4.07
CA PHE A 143 18.11 12.65 4.64
C PHE A 143 18.05 13.93 3.80
N GLY A 144 17.69 13.84 2.51
CA GLY A 144 17.41 14.98 1.65
C GLY A 144 16.17 15.79 2.04
N GLY A 145 15.42 15.33 3.05
CA GLY A 145 14.25 16.01 3.62
C GLY A 145 12.97 15.85 2.79
N PRO A 146 11.86 16.47 3.25
CA PRO A 146 10.53 16.30 2.67
C PRO A 146 10.43 16.71 1.19
N SER A 147 11.29 17.62 0.73
CA SER A 147 11.30 18.07 -0.65
C SER A 147 11.80 16.98 -1.61
N VAL A 148 12.89 16.30 -1.25
CA VAL A 148 13.47 15.21 -2.06
C VAL A 148 12.55 14.01 -2.04
N THR A 149 12.11 13.60 -0.85
CA THR A 149 11.20 12.46 -0.67
C THR A 149 9.88 12.67 -1.40
N GLY A 150 9.34 13.90 -1.37
CA GLY A 150 8.12 14.27 -2.08
C GLY A 150 8.26 14.20 -3.60
N LYS A 151 9.40 14.62 -4.15
CA LYS A 151 9.67 14.51 -5.61
C LYS A 151 9.80 13.06 -6.04
N ILE A 152 10.55 12.25 -5.29
CA ILE A 152 10.69 10.81 -5.56
C ILE A 152 9.31 10.14 -5.50
N GLY A 153 8.53 10.40 -4.46
CA GLY A 153 7.18 9.87 -4.32
C GLY A 153 6.27 10.26 -5.48
N SER A 154 6.31 11.51 -5.94
CA SER A 154 5.50 11.96 -7.08
C SER A 154 5.87 11.23 -8.37
N ILE A 155 7.15 11.07 -8.65
CA ILE A 155 7.61 10.33 -9.85
C ILE A 155 7.17 8.86 -9.78
N THR A 156 7.32 8.23 -8.61
CA THR A 156 6.93 6.83 -8.40
C THR A 156 5.43 6.62 -8.61
N VAL A 157 4.60 7.54 -8.12
CA VAL A 157 3.14 7.45 -8.29
C VAL A 157 2.72 7.53 -9.74
N TRP A 158 3.27 8.48 -10.50
CA TRP A 158 3.00 8.55 -11.93
C TRP A 158 3.48 7.29 -12.65
N GLY A 159 4.64 6.75 -12.26
CA GLY A 159 5.17 5.48 -12.76
C GLY A 159 4.26 4.27 -12.49
N VAL A 160 3.38 4.33 -11.51
CA VAL A 160 2.38 3.28 -11.23
C VAL A 160 1.04 3.59 -11.87
N ILE A 161 0.53 4.83 -11.74
CA ILE A 161 -0.79 5.22 -12.24
C ILE A 161 -0.88 5.08 -13.76
N ILE A 162 0.18 5.46 -14.50
CA ILE A 162 0.17 5.40 -15.95
C ILE A 162 0.04 3.95 -16.47
N PRO A 163 0.88 2.97 -16.07
CA PRO A 163 0.73 1.59 -16.52
C PRO A 163 -0.59 0.95 -16.08
N VAL A 164 -1.00 1.17 -14.82
CA VAL A 164 -2.27 0.62 -14.30
C VAL A 164 -3.47 1.23 -15.05
N GLY A 165 -3.45 2.54 -15.28
CA GLY A 165 -4.48 3.20 -16.07
C GLY A 165 -4.52 2.68 -17.50
N PHE A 166 -3.36 2.55 -18.13
CA PHE A 166 -3.27 1.99 -19.48
C PHE A 166 -3.85 0.57 -19.56
N LEU A 167 -3.49 -0.31 -18.61
CA LEU A 167 -4.04 -1.67 -18.54
C LEU A 167 -5.54 -1.67 -18.25
N SER A 168 -6.01 -0.78 -17.37
CA SER A 168 -7.42 -0.71 -16.99
C SER A 168 -8.30 -0.24 -18.14
N PHE A 169 -7.86 0.73 -18.93
CA PHE A 169 -8.63 1.25 -20.07
C PHE A 169 -8.31 0.48 -21.36
N GLY A 170 -7.03 0.22 -21.64
CA GLY A 170 -6.58 -0.49 -22.83
C GLY A 170 -7.01 -1.96 -22.85
N GLY A 171 -7.09 -2.62 -21.68
CA GLY A 171 -7.51 -4.01 -21.58
C GLY A 171 -8.92 -4.30 -22.14
N TRP A 172 -9.79 -3.28 -22.17
CA TRP A 172 -11.11 -3.41 -22.77
C TRP A 172 -11.08 -3.63 -24.29
N LEU A 173 -10.02 -3.19 -24.97
CA LEU A 173 -9.84 -3.41 -26.43
C LEU A 173 -9.60 -4.87 -26.78
N TRP A 174 -9.08 -5.65 -25.84
CA TRP A 174 -8.81 -7.09 -25.99
C TRP A 174 -9.77 -7.96 -25.19
N PHE A 175 -10.90 -7.39 -24.76
CA PHE A 175 -11.89 -8.15 -23.99
C PHE A 175 -12.57 -9.20 -24.88
N SER A 176 -12.51 -10.46 -24.46
CA SER A 176 -13.21 -11.58 -25.08
C SER A 176 -14.20 -12.19 -24.07
N SER A 177 -15.47 -12.21 -24.44
CA SER A 177 -16.52 -12.79 -23.60
C SER A 177 -16.35 -14.30 -23.41
N GLU A 178 -15.82 -15.01 -24.38
CA GLU A 178 -15.55 -16.45 -24.32
C GLU A 178 -14.44 -16.76 -23.32
N THR A 179 -13.32 -16.05 -23.44
CA THR A 179 -12.20 -16.18 -22.49
C THR A 179 -12.63 -15.82 -21.08
N PHE A 180 -13.47 -14.80 -20.94
CA PHE A 180 -14.00 -14.37 -19.66
C PHE A 180 -14.91 -15.43 -19.04
N ALA A 181 -15.83 -16.04 -19.82
CA ALA A 181 -16.72 -17.10 -19.36
C ALA A 181 -15.93 -18.37 -18.96
N ALA A 182 -14.94 -18.74 -19.77
CA ALA A 182 -14.06 -19.88 -19.46
C ALA A 182 -13.22 -19.67 -18.19
N ALA A 183 -12.77 -18.42 -17.96
CA ALA A 183 -11.99 -18.03 -16.79
C ALA A 183 -12.85 -17.64 -15.57
N TRP A 184 -14.17 -17.83 -15.63
CA TRP A 184 -15.05 -17.45 -14.52
C TRP A 184 -14.72 -18.19 -13.23
N ASN A 185 -14.59 -19.52 -13.32
CA ASN A 185 -14.26 -20.39 -12.19
C ASN A 185 -13.36 -21.54 -12.66
N PRO A 186 -12.07 -21.30 -12.92
CA PRO A 186 -11.17 -22.28 -13.51
C PRO A 186 -10.94 -23.50 -12.61
N HIS A 187 -11.15 -23.37 -11.31
CA HIS A 187 -10.93 -24.45 -10.33
C HIS A 187 -12.23 -25.13 -9.87
N GLY A 188 -13.40 -24.73 -10.37
CA GLY A 188 -14.69 -25.30 -9.99
C GLY A 188 -15.02 -25.18 -8.50
N LEU A 189 -14.41 -24.20 -7.81
CA LEU A 189 -14.60 -23.99 -6.38
C LEU A 189 -16.01 -23.48 -6.09
N SER A 190 -16.57 -23.88 -4.95
CA SER A 190 -17.79 -23.24 -4.45
C SER A 190 -17.50 -21.74 -4.15
N THR A 191 -18.53 -20.90 -4.24
CA THR A 191 -18.38 -19.45 -4.02
C THR A 191 -17.72 -19.15 -2.66
N GLY A 192 -18.02 -19.94 -1.62
CA GLY A 192 -17.43 -19.80 -0.30
C GLY A 192 -15.93 -20.16 -0.25
N GLU A 193 -15.55 -21.28 -0.87
CA GLU A 193 -14.15 -21.72 -0.94
C GLU A 193 -13.30 -20.77 -1.78
N GLY A 194 -13.85 -20.27 -2.90
CA GLY A 194 -13.21 -19.26 -3.72
C GLY A 194 -13.00 -17.93 -2.98
N MET A 195 -13.94 -17.54 -2.11
CA MET A 195 -13.75 -16.35 -1.25
C MET A 195 -12.63 -16.55 -0.23
N VAL A 196 -12.59 -17.70 0.44
CA VAL A 196 -11.55 -17.97 1.46
C VAL A 196 -10.17 -18.05 0.82
N SER A 197 -10.03 -18.75 -0.30
CA SER A 197 -8.73 -18.90 -1.00
C SER A 197 -8.20 -17.58 -1.58
N SER A 198 -9.07 -16.60 -1.80
CA SER A 198 -8.66 -15.29 -2.35
C SER A 198 -8.34 -14.25 -1.25
N ILE A 199 -8.70 -14.53 0.01
CA ILE A 199 -8.44 -13.67 1.17
C ILE A 199 -7.19 -14.14 1.91
N ALA A 200 -6.84 -15.41 1.84
CA ALA A 200 -5.63 -16.00 2.44
C ALA A 200 -4.39 -15.69 1.59
#